data_4652cd22a162778eca8d75cc486b87c3
#
_entry.id   4652cd22a162778eca8d75cc486b87c3
#
_cell.length_a   1.000
_cell.length_b   1.000
_cell.length_c   1.000
_cell.angle_alpha   90.00
_cell.angle_beta   90.00
_cell.angle_gamma   90.00
#
_symmetry.space_group_name_H-M   'P 1'
#
loop_
_entity.id
_entity.type
_entity.pdbx_description
1 polymer ?
#
loop_
_entity_poly.entity_id
_entity_poly.type
_entity_poly.pdbx_seq_one_letter_code
_entity_poly.pdbx_strand_id
1 'polypeptide(L)'
;MEIVEADVAIVGAGGAGLRAAIALAQTDPALKIALISKVYPMRSHTCAAEGGAAGVIKKDDSLALHFDDTVGGGDWLSDQDCVEYFVNEAPKELLQLEHWGCPWNREE
;
A
#
# COMPACT_ATOMS: atom_id res chain seq x y z
N MET A 1 11.16 22.02 25.37
CA MET A 1 10.57 21.60 24.09
C MET A 1 11.62 20.79 23.37
N GLU A 2 11.35 19.57 23.05
CA GLU A 2 12.25 18.72 22.25
C GLU A 2 12.05 19.04 20.77
N ILE A 3 13.14 19.27 20.05
CA ILE A 3 13.12 19.54 18.61
C ILE A 3 13.81 18.38 17.91
N VAL A 4 13.11 17.78 16.95
CA VAL A 4 13.64 16.71 16.10
C VAL A 4 13.80 17.26 14.69
N GLU A 5 15.04 17.18 14.15
CA GLU A 5 15.36 17.61 12.78
C GLU A 5 15.36 16.40 11.85
N ALA A 6 14.68 16.53 10.73
CA ALA A 6 14.63 15.54 9.66
C ALA A 6 14.59 16.20 8.30
N ASP A 7 15.05 15.49 7.27
CA ASP A 7 14.99 15.95 5.87
C ASP A 7 13.56 15.77 5.32
N VAL A 8 12.87 14.72 5.77
CA VAL A 8 11.49 14.43 5.38
C VAL A 8 10.67 14.05 6.60
N ALA A 9 9.49 14.65 6.76
CA ALA A 9 8.52 14.30 7.77
C ALA A 9 7.27 13.67 7.12
N ILE A 10 6.95 12.43 7.50
CA ILE A 10 5.76 11.71 7.05
C ILE A 10 4.77 11.68 8.20
N VAL A 11 3.57 12.21 7.98
CA VAL A 11 2.49 12.21 8.97
C VAL A 11 1.53 11.05 8.70
N GLY A 12 1.53 10.08 9.58
CA GLY A 12 0.76 8.85 9.49
C GLY A 12 1.62 7.62 9.24
N ALA A 13 1.57 6.64 10.15
CA ALA A 13 2.33 5.40 10.07
C ALA A 13 1.43 4.18 9.74
N GLY A 14 0.43 4.37 8.90
CA GLY A 14 -0.30 3.29 8.24
C GLY A 14 0.47 2.77 7.02
N GLY A 15 -0.13 1.90 6.22
CA GLY A 15 0.52 1.28 5.06
C GLY A 15 1.11 2.29 4.08
N ALA A 16 0.38 3.36 3.76
CA ALA A 16 0.86 4.40 2.85
C ALA A 16 2.09 5.14 3.39
N GLY A 17 2.08 5.54 4.66
CA GLY A 17 3.22 6.24 5.27
C GLY A 17 4.44 5.35 5.41
N LEU A 18 4.27 4.10 5.80
CA LEU A 18 5.35 3.11 5.85
C LEU A 18 5.94 2.83 4.46
N ARG A 19 5.08 2.68 3.44
CA ARG A 19 5.53 2.47 2.06
C ARG A 19 6.33 3.66 1.53
N ALA A 20 5.88 4.89 1.83
CA ALA A 20 6.59 6.11 1.49
C ALA A 20 7.96 6.18 2.18
N ALA A 21 8.04 5.87 3.48
CA ALA A 21 9.30 5.84 4.22
C ALA A 21 10.28 4.82 3.65
N ILE A 22 9.80 3.62 3.30
CA ILE A 22 10.63 2.58 2.66
C ILE A 22 11.16 3.08 1.31
N ALA A 23 10.30 3.66 0.47
CA ALA A 23 10.70 4.17 -0.84
C ALA A 23 11.78 5.27 -0.74
N LEU A 24 11.62 6.19 0.20
CA LEU A 24 12.61 7.24 0.46
C LEU A 24 13.96 6.64 0.90
N ALA A 25 13.94 5.72 1.86
CA ALA A 25 15.15 5.08 2.36
C ALA A 25 15.86 4.21 1.30
N GLN A 26 15.10 3.62 0.38
CA GLN A 26 15.67 2.89 -0.77
C GLN A 26 16.26 3.82 -1.83
N THR A 27 15.68 5.02 -2.01
CA THR A 27 16.16 6.00 -2.99
C THR A 27 17.42 6.70 -2.51
N ASP A 28 17.44 7.12 -1.26
CA ASP A 28 18.60 7.74 -0.63
C ASP A 28 18.70 7.32 0.85
N PRO A 29 19.60 6.38 1.17
CA PRO A 29 19.80 5.90 2.55
C PRO A 29 20.36 6.96 3.51
N ALA A 30 20.84 8.11 3.02
CA ALA A 30 21.36 9.18 3.85
C ALA A 30 20.25 10.09 4.40
N LEU A 31 19.04 10.04 3.85
CA LEU A 31 17.91 10.83 4.31
C LEU A 31 17.52 10.50 5.75
N LYS A 32 17.38 11.53 6.56
CA LYS A 32 16.78 11.45 7.89
C LYS A 32 15.27 11.55 7.75
N ILE A 33 14.59 10.44 7.94
CA ILE A 33 13.13 10.35 7.77
C ILE A 33 12.46 10.29 9.15
N ALA A 34 11.58 11.24 9.44
CA ALA A 34 10.73 11.22 10.63
C ALA A 34 9.35 10.71 10.24
N LEU A 35 8.97 9.54 10.79
CA LEU A 35 7.63 8.98 10.66
C LEU A 35 6.83 9.31 11.92
N ILE A 36 5.84 10.20 11.78
CA ILE A 36 5.08 10.76 12.89
C ILE A 36 3.72 10.07 12.95
N SER A 37 3.39 9.48 14.09
CA SER A 37 2.12 8.80 14.30
C SER A 37 1.54 9.08 15.68
N LYS A 38 0.21 9.20 15.75
CA LYS A 38 -0.52 9.32 17.01
C LYS A 38 -0.47 8.04 17.84
N VAL A 39 -0.42 6.89 17.16
CA VAL A 39 -0.41 5.55 17.76
C VAL A 39 0.66 4.68 17.10
N TYR A 40 0.97 3.55 17.71
CA TYR A 40 1.87 2.58 17.10
C TYR A 40 1.37 2.14 15.71
N PRO A 41 2.26 1.96 14.73
CA PRO A 41 1.90 1.54 13.37
C PRO A 41 1.04 0.28 13.33
N MET A 42 1.26 -0.67 14.25
CA MET A 42 0.46 -1.90 14.39
C MET A 42 -1.01 -1.66 14.76
N ARG A 43 -1.38 -0.45 15.14
CA ARG A 43 -2.77 -0.05 15.42
C ARG A 43 -3.42 0.69 14.24
N SER A 44 -2.75 0.73 13.10
CA SER A 44 -3.30 1.31 11.87
C SER A 44 -4.42 0.44 11.29
N HIS A 45 -5.28 1.04 10.47
CA HIS A 45 -6.30 0.29 9.72
C HIS A 45 -5.69 -0.74 8.77
N THR A 46 -4.50 -0.49 8.23
CA THR A 46 -3.77 -1.46 7.41
C THR A 46 -3.46 -2.75 8.18
N CYS A 47 -3.00 -2.63 9.43
CA CYS A 47 -2.75 -3.80 10.27
C CYS A 47 -4.04 -4.47 10.78
N ALA A 48 -5.13 -3.73 10.90
CA ALA A 48 -6.44 -4.23 11.31
C ALA A 48 -7.23 -4.87 10.17
N ALA A 49 -6.77 -4.77 8.92
CA ALA A 49 -7.43 -5.36 7.77
C ALA A 49 -7.33 -6.89 7.82
N GLU A 50 -8.45 -7.57 7.65
CA GLU A 50 -8.55 -9.04 7.70
C GLU A 50 -9.02 -9.64 6.37
N GLY A 51 -9.51 -8.81 5.44
CA GLY A 51 -10.12 -9.22 4.17
C GLY A 51 -9.14 -9.61 3.06
N GLY A 52 -7.84 -9.46 3.29
CA GLY A 52 -6.83 -9.69 2.27
C GLY A 52 -6.65 -8.51 1.32
N ALA A 53 -6.06 -8.77 0.16
CA ALA A 53 -5.82 -7.77 -0.88
C ALA A 53 -6.14 -8.36 -2.27
N ALA A 54 -6.75 -7.57 -3.13
CA ALA A 54 -7.08 -7.96 -4.49
C ALA A 54 -5.98 -7.57 -5.48
N GLY A 55 -5.71 -8.45 -6.43
CA GLY A 55 -4.80 -8.19 -7.55
C GLY A 55 -4.79 -9.35 -8.51
N VAL A 56 -4.55 -9.05 -9.77
CA VAL A 56 -4.54 -10.03 -10.86
C VAL A 56 -3.24 -10.83 -10.84
N ILE A 57 -3.29 -12.03 -10.29
CA ILE A 57 -2.14 -12.95 -10.21
C ILE A 57 -2.35 -14.19 -11.08
N LYS A 58 -3.60 -14.67 -11.20
CA LYS A 58 -3.93 -15.86 -12.00
C LYS A 58 -3.98 -15.53 -13.50
N LYS A 59 -3.70 -16.53 -14.34
CA LYS A 59 -3.67 -16.39 -15.80
C LYS A 59 -5.05 -16.26 -16.46
N ASP A 60 -6.09 -16.69 -15.76
CA ASP A 60 -7.48 -16.65 -16.18
C ASP A 60 -8.23 -15.40 -15.68
N ASP A 61 -7.52 -14.50 -15.02
CA ASP A 61 -7.99 -13.20 -14.56
C ASP A 61 -7.46 -12.07 -15.48
N SER A 62 -8.02 -10.85 -15.36
CA SER A 62 -7.57 -9.71 -16.17
C SER A 62 -7.64 -8.38 -15.41
N LEU A 63 -6.74 -7.46 -15.79
CA LEU A 63 -6.73 -6.10 -15.25
C LEU A 63 -8.04 -5.35 -15.59
N ALA A 64 -8.61 -5.62 -16.77
CA ALA A 64 -9.87 -5.01 -17.18
C ALA A 64 -11.02 -5.46 -16.28
N LEU A 65 -11.10 -6.74 -15.95
CA LEU A 65 -12.12 -7.27 -15.03
C LEU A 65 -11.95 -6.66 -13.63
N HIS A 66 -10.72 -6.63 -13.12
CA HIS A 66 -10.44 -6.01 -11.81
C HIS A 66 -10.79 -4.52 -11.79
N PHE A 67 -10.55 -3.80 -12.89
CA PHE A 67 -10.97 -2.40 -13.05
C PHE A 67 -12.48 -2.26 -13.00
N ASP A 68 -13.21 -3.02 -13.82
CA ASP A 68 -14.67 -2.97 -13.91
C ASP A 68 -15.32 -3.31 -12.56
N ASP A 69 -14.84 -4.35 -11.88
CA ASP A 69 -15.32 -4.74 -10.55
C ASP A 69 -15.05 -3.65 -9.50
N THR A 70 -13.91 -2.99 -9.57
CA THR A 70 -13.55 -1.91 -8.62
C THR A 70 -14.41 -0.67 -8.84
N VAL A 71 -14.60 -0.24 -10.09
CA VAL A 71 -15.43 0.92 -10.43
C VAL A 71 -16.90 0.64 -10.16
N GLY A 72 -17.39 -0.56 -10.55
CA GLY A 72 -18.77 -0.99 -10.30
C GLY A 72 -19.07 -1.14 -8.81
N GLY A 73 -18.16 -1.74 -8.04
CA GLY A 73 -18.26 -1.86 -6.58
C GLY A 73 -18.25 -0.52 -5.84
N GLY A 74 -17.66 0.50 -6.43
CA GLY A 74 -17.67 1.88 -5.97
C GLY A 74 -18.89 2.70 -6.43
N ASP A 75 -19.93 2.06 -6.98
CA ASP A 75 -21.12 2.72 -7.55
C ASP A 75 -20.78 3.82 -8.58
N TRP A 76 -19.71 3.64 -9.35
CA TRP A 76 -19.23 4.58 -10.36
C TRP A 76 -18.78 5.94 -9.80
N LEU A 77 -18.58 6.05 -8.49
CA LEU A 77 -18.11 7.27 -7.83
C LEU A 77 -16.57 7.35 -7.75
N SER A 78 -15.89 6.28 -8.11
CA SER A 78 -14.42 6.20 -8.07
C SER A 78 -13.79 7.10 -9.13
N ASP A 79 -12.66 7.70 -8.80
CA ASP A 79 -11.77 8.32 -9.78
C ASP A 79 -11.14 7.20 -10.63
N GLN A 80 -11.56 7.11 -11.88
CA GLN A 80 -11.21 5.99 -12.76
C GLN A 80 -9.73 5.97 -13.13
N ASP A 81 -9.07 7.13 -13.24
CA ASP A 81 -7.62 7.22 -13.51
C ASP A 81 -6.84 6.63 -12.31
N CYS A 82 -7.31 6.91 -11.08
CA CYS A 82 -6.75 6.31 -9.87
C CYS A 82 -6.97 4.80 -9.82
N VAL A 83 -8.15 4.32 -10.20
CA VAL A 83 -8.45 2.88 -10.25
C VAL A 83 -7.59 2.18 -11.29
N GLU A 84 -7.43 2.76 -12.49
CA GLU A 84 -6.57 2.19 -13.53
C GLU A 84 -5.12 2.05 -13.05
N TYR A 85 -4.58 3.10 -12.44
CA TYR A 85 -3.24 3.04 -11.83
C TYR A 85 -3.16 1.95 -10.76
N PHE A 86 -4.15 1.89 -9.85
CA PHE A 86 -4.19 0.92 -8.77
C PHE A 86 -4.20 -0.53 -9.29
N VAL A 87 -5.09 -0.88 -10.22
CA VAL A 87 -5.19 -2.26 -10.71
C VAL A 87 -3.96 -2.71 -11.48
N ASN A 88 -3.28 -1.78 -12.17
CA ASN A 88 -2.03 -2.07 -12.88
C ASN A 88 -0.85 -2.32 -11.94
N GLU A 89 -0.75 -1.59 -10.82
CA GLU A 89 0.34 -1.74 -9.86
C GLU A 89 0.09 -2.86 -8.83
N ALA A 90 -1.17 -3.19 -8.52
CA ALA A 90 -1.53 -4.13 -7.47
C ALA A 90 -0.80 -5.50 -7.56
N PRO A 91 -0.67 -6.17 -8.72
CA PRO A 91 0.04 -7.44 -8.81
C PRO A 91 1.48 -7.37 -8.33
N LYS A 92 2.19 -6.33 -8.75
CA LYS A 92 3.59 -6.08 -8.39
C LYS A 92 3.74 -5.80 -6.88
N GLU A 93 2.87 -4.96 -6.35
CA GLU A 93 2.92 -4.59 -4.94
C GLU A 93 2.53 -5.76 -4.01
N LEU A 94 1.61 -6.64 -4.44
CA LEU A 94 1.28 -7.87 -3.70
C LEU A 94 2.48 -8.82 -3.60
N LEU A 95 3.21 -9.01 -4.70
CA LEU A 95 4.43 -9.81 -4.72
C LEU A 95 5.54 -9.16 -3.88
N GLN A 96 5.62 -7.82 -3.87
CA GLN A 96 6.57 -7.09 -3.03
C GLN A 96 6.25 -7.24 -1.54
N LEU A 97 4.97 -7.20 -1.16
CA LEU A 97 4.54 -7.46 0.22
C LEU A 97 4.89 -8.88 0.66
N GLU A 98 4.69 -9.88 -0.21
CA GLU A 98 5.11 -11.25 0.06
C GLU A 98 6.63 -11.35 0.27
N HIS A 99 7.41 -10.69 -0.58
CA HIS A 99 8.86 -10.62 -0.44
C HIS A 99 9.29 -10.01 0.91
N TRP A 100 8.53 -9.07 1.43
CA TRP A 100 8.74 -8.49 2.77
C TRP A 100 8.20 -9.35 3.92
N GLY A 101 7.62 -10.51 3.62
CA GLY A 101 7.19 -11.50 4.61
C GLY A 101 5.69 -11.48 4.93
N CYS A 102 4.84 -10.86 4.11
CA CYS A 102 3.41 -10.97 4.25
C CYS A 102 2.96 -12.40 3.89
N PRO A 103 2.37 -13.16 4.82
CA PRO A 103 2.01 -14.57 4.60
C PRO A 103 0.66 -14.70 3.90
N TRP A 104 0.63 -14.53 2.58
CA TRP A 104 -0.60 -14.74 1.81
C TRP A 104 -1.05 -16.21 1.85
N ASN A 105 -2.34 -16.42 2.07
CA ASN A 105 -2.94 -17.73 1.83
C ASN A 105 -3.02 -17.95 0.32
N ARG A 106 -2.53 -19.09 -0.16
CA ARG A 106 -2.62 -19.51 -1.55
C ARG A 106 -3.55 -20.72 -1.66
N GLU A 107 -4.43 -20.70 -2.64
CA GLU A 107 -5.15 -21.89 -3.08
C GLU A 107 -4.24 -22.68 -4.04
N GLU A 108 -4.25 -24.01 -3.92
CA GLU A 108 -3.54 -24.94 -4.83
C GLU A 108 -4.17 -24.96 -6.23
#